data_67d0c0cf127ea7aa8c85c8e56d1e290f
#
_entry.id   67d0c0cf127ea7aa8c85c8e56d1e290f
#
_cell.length_a   1.000
_cell.length_b   1.000
_cell.length_c   1.000
_cell.angle_alpha   90.00
_cell.angle_beta   90.00
_cell.angle_gamma   90.00
#
_symmetry.space_group_name_H-M   'P 1'
#
loop_
_entity.id
_entity.type
_entity.pdbx_description
1 polymer ?
#
loop_
_entity_poly.entity_id
_entity_poly.type
_entity_poly.pdbx_seq_one_letter_code
_entity_poly.pdbx_strand_id
1 'polypeptide(L)'
;MWILVVGSPQLAERPEGGAATLRDLGCRVRVADLWDALESDTSFRVSPPAAVLVEALDLVEVGRAALARIRAVSALRDVPVLLAVTVGALQRLSVEDAFDDVVLVPYVPVELYVRIRRQEHRKSAFADEEHVKLGPLTIDVAAHEARLENEKVDLTNQEFALLSFLARHPGRVFTRQQLLERVWGVDYYGGSRTVDIHVRRVRMKLGSLDPIETVRGVGYKVRS
;
A
#
# COMPACT_ATOMS: atom_id res chain seq x y z
N MET A 1 -13.49 -2.80 -10.47
CA MET A 1 -12.46 -1.75 -10.40
C MET A 1 -13.01 -0.48 -11.04
N TRP A 2 -12.85 0.70 -10.44
CA TRP A 2 -13.16 1.95 -11.11
C TRP A 2 -11.95 2.89 -11.07
N ILE A 3 -11.80 3.67 -12.15
CA ILE A 3 -10.64 4.52 -12.42
C ILE A 3 -11.14 5.95 -12.62
N LEU A 4 -10.44 6.91 -12.01
CA LEU A 4 -10.60 8.32 -12.31
C LEU A 4 -9.63 8.72 -13.42
N VAL A 5 -10.13 9.25 -14.51
CA VAL A 5 -9.31 9.88 -15.57
C VAL A 5 -9.42 11.38 -15.41
N VAL A 6 -8.28 12.04 -15.22
CA VAL A 6 -8.18 13.50 -15.08
C VAL A 6 -7.48 14.06 -16.32
N GLY A 7 -8.20 14.82 -17.10
CA GLY A 7 -7.71 15.35 -18.37
C GLY A 7 -8.79 16.10 -19.11
N SER A 8 -8.52 16.48 -20.37
CA SER A 8 -9.58 17.04 -21.21
C SER A 8 -10.62 15.98 -21.54
N PRO A 9 -11.90 16.15 -21.13
CA PRO A 9 -12.93 15.15 -21.39
C PRO A 9 -13.07 14.81 -22.89
N GLN A 10 -12.87 15.81 -23.74
CA GLN A 10 -12.95 15.63 -25.19
C GLN A 10 -11.83 14.71 -25.73
N LEU A 11 -10.63 14.75 -25.14
CA LEU A 11 -9.52 13.88 -25.54
C LEU A 11 -9.63 12.50 -24.90
N ALA A 12 -9.98 12.42 -23.62
CA ALA A 12 -10.10 11.18 -22.88
C ALA A 12 -11.20 10.24 -23.44
N GLU A 13 -12.26 10.82 -23.99
CA GLU A 13 -13.40 10.09 -24.58
C GLU A 13 -13.20 9.72 -26.08
N ARG A 14 -12.10 10.12 -26.71
CA ARG A 14 -11.79 9.63 -28.06
C ARG A 14 -11.48 8.13 -28.05
N PRO A 15 -11.65 7.41 -29.18
CA PRO A 15 -11.36 5.97 -29.24
C PRO A 15 -9.96 5.59 -28.74
N GLU A 16 -8.97 6.46 -28.98
CA GLU A 16 -7.58 6.33 -28.54
C GLU A 16 -7.31 6.99 -27.18
N GLY A 17 -8.30 7.58 -26.54
CA GLY A 17 -8.20 8.25 -25.24
C GLY A 17 -8.19 7.23 -24.07
N GLY A 18 -7.68 7.66 -22.93
CA GLY A 18 -7.53 6.80 -21.76
C GLY A 18 -8.86 6.30 -21.21
N ALA A 19 -9.91 7.13 -21.23
CA ALA A 19 -11.22 6.73 -20.73
C ALA A 19 -11.86 5.66 -21.60
N ALA A 20 -11.82 5.84 -22.93
CA ALA A 20 -12.35 4.87 -23.88
C ALA A 20 -11.56 3.54 -23.77
N THR A 21 -10.22 3.61 -23.84
CA THR A 21 -9.34 2.45 -23.69
C THR A 21 -9.63 1.65 -22.42
N LEU A 22 -9.82 2.31 -21.29
CA LEU A 22 -10.08 1.64 -20.03
C LEU A 22 -11.48 1.02 -19.95
N ARG A 23 -12.49 1.64 -20.59
CA ARG A 23 -13.84 1.06 -20.68
C ARG A 23 -13.85 -0.19 -21.54
N ASP A 24 -13.14 -0.19 -22.66
CA ASP A 24 -12.99 -1.36 -23.53
C ASP A 24 -12.36 -2.56 -22.81
N LEU A 25 -11.52 -2.28 -21.80
CA LEU A 25 -10.93 -3.27 -20.89
C LEU A 25 -11.85 -3.66 -19.72
N GLY A 26 -13.11 -3.21 -19.72
CA GLY A 26 -14.10 -3.55 -18.69
C GLY A 26 -13.98 -2.75 -17.39
N CYS A 27 -13.21 -1.67 -17.35
CA CYS A 27 -13.13 -0.80 -16.19
C CYS A 27 -14.32 0.17 -16.15
N ARG A 28 -14.82 0.45 -14.95
CA ARG A 28 -15.70 1.62 -14.76
C ARG A 28 -14.83 2.87 -14.74
N VAL A 29 -15.16 3.87 -15.54
CA VAL A 29 -14.36 5.08 -15.68
C VAL A 29 -15.22 6.30 -15.43
N ARG A 30 -14.72 7.22 -14.61
CA ARG A 30 -15.21 8.57 -14.48
C ARG A 30 -14.14 9.52 -15.02
N VAL A 31 -14.54 10.47 -15.85
CA VAL A 31 -13.66 11.53 -16.36
C VAL A 31 -13.94 12.80 -15.56
N ALA A 32 -12.89 13.47 -15.17
CA ALA A 32 -12.89 14.80 -14.58
C ALA A 32 -11.99 15.73 -15.40
N ASP A 33 -12.41 16.97 -15.57
CA ASP A 33 -11.55 17.99 -16.17
C ASP A 33 -10.38 18.30 -15.22
N LEU A 34 -9.26 18.73 -15.81
CA LEU A 34 -8.07 19.16 -15.04
C LEU A 34 -8.38 20.27 -14.01
N TRP A 35 -9.44 21.04 -14.24
CA TRP A 35 -9.85 22.19 -13.43
C TRP A 35 -11.07 21.92 -12.55
N ASP A 36 -11.65 20.72 -12.61
CA ASP A 36 -12.76 20.36 -11.74
C ASP A 36 -12.37 20.44 -10.25
N ALA A 37 -13.31 20.83 -9.42
CA ALA A 37 -13.13 20.92 -7.97
C ALA A 37 -13.17 19.54 -7.31
N LEU A 38 -12.13 18.74 -7.49
CA LEU A 38 -12.01 17.39 -6.92
C LEU A 38 -12.10 17.40 -5.38
N GLU A 39 -11.70 18.51 -4.75
CA GLU A 39 -11.69 18.70 -3.29
C GLU A 39 -13.08 18.66 -2.67
N SER A 40 -14.10 19.11 -3.42
CA SER A 40 -15.49 19.15 -2.96
C SER A 40 -16.26 17.86 -3.18
N ASP A 41 -15.69 16.89 -3.89
CA ASP A 41 -16.33 15.63 -4.20
C ASP A 41 -16.23 14.63 -3.04
N THR A 42 -17.30 14.57 -2.25
CA THR A 42 -17.38 13.66 -1.10
C THR A 42 -17.48 12.19 -1.48
N SER A 43 -17.79 11.86 -2.75
CA SER A 43 -17.89 10.47 -3.22
C SER A 43 -16.58 9.71 -3.11
N PHE A 44 -15.43 10.39 -3.22
CA PHE A 44 -14.10 9.79 -3.06
C PHE A 44 -13.85 9.23 -1.66
N ARG A 45 -14.51 9.79 -0.63
CA ARG A 45 -14.40 9.28 0.76
C ARG A 45 -15.15 7.96 0.95
N VAL A 46 -16.26 7.80 0.22
CA VAL A 46 -17.11 6.60 0.32
C VAL A 46 -16.53 5.45 -0.52
N SER A 47 -16.07 5.79 -1.73
CA SER A 47 -15.54 4.81 -2.67
C SER A 47 -14.40 5.44 -3.47
N PRO A 48 -13.17 5.39 -2.96
CA PRO A 48 -12.02 5.92 -3.70
C PRO A 48 -11.76 5.13 -4.98
N PRO A 49 -11.19 5.75 -6.04
CA PRO A 49 -10.79 5.03 -7.23
C PRO A 49 -9.63 4.06 -6.94
N ALA A 50 -9.54 2.97 -7.70
CA ALA A 50 -8.42 2.04 -7.65
C ALA A 50 -7.12 2.69 -8.12
N ALA A 51 -7.23 3.61 -9.08
CA ALA A 51 -6.12 4.45 -9.56
C ALA A 51 -6.66 5.73 -10.19
N VAL A 52 -5.78 6.71 -10.36
CA VAL A 52 -6.03 7.92 -11.15
C VAL A 52 -5.10 7.89 -12.37
N LEU A 53 -5.65 8.14 -13.58
CA LEU A 53 -4.89 8.36 -14.79
C LEU A 53 -4.95 9.86 -15.11
N VAL A 54 -3.81 10.55 -15.10
CA VAL A 54 -3.72 11.96 -15.50
C VAL A 54 -3.22 12.05 -16.92
N GLU A 55 -4.06 12.54 -17.82
CA GLU A 55 -3.70 12.74 -19.25
C GLU A 55 -3.07 14.12 -19.46
N ALA A 56 -1.79 14.22 -19.21
CA ALA A 56 -1.01 15.44 -19.44
C ALA A 56 -0.57 15.59 -20.91
N LEU A 57 -0.37 14.48 -21.60
CA LEU A 57 0.12 14.40 -23.00
C LEU A 57 1.43 15.20 -23.17
N ASP A 58 1.39 16.32 -23.91
CA ASP A 58 2.54 17.21 -24.10
C ASP A 58 2.61 18.33 -23.04
N LEU A 59 1.58 18.48 -22.20
CA LEU A 59 1.44 19.58 -21.25
C LEU A 59 1.94 19.17 -19.86
N VAL A 60 3.23 18.86 -19.72
CA VAL A 60 3.83 18.36 -18.47
C VAL A 60 3.54 19.28 -17.27
N GLU A 61 3.60 20.59 -17.45
CA GLU A 61 3.34 21.54 -16.34
C GLU A 61 1.88 21.50 -15.87
N VAL A 62 0.95 21.30 -16.79
CA VAL A 62 -0.47 21.10 -16.46
C VAL A 62 -0.64 19.77 -15.71
N GLY A 63 0.06 18.73 -16.15
CA GLY A 63 0.11 17.44 -15.44
C GLY A 63 0.61 17.60 -14.01
N ARG A 64 1.70 18.34 -13.78
CA ARG A 64 2.23 18.64 -12.44
C ARG A 64 1.21 19.35 -11.56
N ALA A 65 0.53 20.36 -12.10
CA ALA A 65 -0.52 21.06 -11.37
C ALA A 65 -1.68 20.12 -10.99
N ALA A 66 -2.11 19.25 -11.89
CA ALA A 66 -3.13 18.24 -11.62
C ALA A 66 -2.68 17.25 -10.54
N LEU A 67 -1.43 16.75 -10.60
CA LEU A 67 -0.84 15.87 -9.59
C LEU A 67 -0.86 16.51 -8.20
N ALA A 68 -0.39 17.76 -8.09
CA ALA A 68 -0.37 18.48 -6.82
C ALA A 68 -1.79 18.62 -6.23
N ARG A 69 -2.79 18.92 -7.06
CA ARG A 69 -4.19 19.02 -6.63
C ARG A 69 -4.76 17.68 -6.18
N ILE A 70 -4.50 16.60 -6.92
CA ILE A 70 -4.93 15.24 -6.55
C ILE A 70 -4.34 14.86 -5.19
N ARG A 71 -3.05 15.12 -4.97
CA ARG A 71 -2.37 14.82 -3.69
C ARG A 71 -2.86 15.69 -2.51
N ALA A 72 -3.42 16.87 -2.78
CA ALA A 72 -4.03 17.71 -1.77
C ALA A 72 -5.38 17.17 -1.27
N VAL A 73 -6.10 16.39 -2.10
CA VAL A 73 -7.36 15.74 -1.71
C VAL A 73 -7.08 14.56 -0.79
N SER A 74 -7.50 14.65 0.48
CA SER A 74 -7.20 13.63 1.49
C SER A 74 -7.62 12.21 1.09
N ALA A 75 -8.77 12.07 0.42
CA ALA A 75 -9.30 10.78 -0.04
C ALA A 75 -8.55 10.19 -1.26
N LEU A 76 -7.77 11.02 -1.97
CA LEU A 76 -6.99 10.62 -3.15
C LEU A 76 -5.48 10.60 -2.89
N ARG A 77 -5.04 11.08 -1.74
CA ARG A 77 -3.60 11.22 -1.40
C ARG A 77 -2.81 9.93 -1.61
N ASP A 78 -3.36 8.81 -1.18
CA ASP A 78 -2.72 7.51 -1.25
C ASP A 78 -3.19 6.66 -2.44
N VAL A 79 -4.05 7.21 -3.30
CA VAL A 79 -4.49 6.51 -4.52
C VAL A 79 -3.35 6.56 -5.54
N PRO A 80 -2.99 5.42 -6.17
CA PRO A 80 -1.97 5.40 -7.22
C PRO A 80 -2.33 6.33 -8.37
N VAL A 81 -1.37 7.14 -8.80
CA VAL A 81 -1.53 8.07 -9.92
C VAL A 81 -0.56 7.71 -11.03
N LEU A 82 -1.10 7.44 -12.21
CA LEU A 82 -0.34 7.23 -13.45
C LEU A 82 -0.40 8.52 -14.28
N LEU A 83 0.75 8.95 -14.78
CA LEU A 83 0.84 10.11 -15.64
C LEU A 83 0.99 9.68 -17.10
N ALA A 84 0.01 10.03 -17.94
CA ALA A 84 0.03 9.74 -19.36
C ALA A 84 0.67 10.91 -20.14
N VAL A 85 1.74 10.61 -20.86
CA VAL A 85 2.51 11.60 -21.62
C VAL A 85 2.90 11.07 -23.01
N THR A 86 3.20 11.97 -23.93
CA THR A 86 3.82 11.59 -25.20
C THR A 86 5.30 11.27 -25.00
N VAL A 87 5.89 10.53 -25.94
CA VAL A 87 7.33 10.23 -25.94
C VAL A 87 8.18 11.51 -25.89
N GLY A 88 7.76 12.57 -26.61
CA GLY A 88 8.45 13.85 -26.62
C GLY A 88 8.42 14.60 -25.28
N ALA A 89 7.39 14.36 -24.48
CA ALA A 89 7.25 14.97 -23.16
C ALA A 89 8.06 14.27 -22.07
N LEU A 90 8.45 13.00 -22.27
CA LEU A 90 9.11 12.16 -21.28
C LEU A 90 10.39 12.77 -20.69
N GLN A 91 11.19 13.44 -21.52
CA GLN A 91 12.45 14.07 -21.09
C GLN A 91 12.25 15.25 -20.13
N ARG A 92 11.05 15.80 -20.05
CA ARG A 92 10.70 16.93 -19.16
C ARG A 92 10.20 16.49 -17.79
N LEU A 93 10.00 15.16 -17.58
CA LEU A 93 9.60 14.62 -16.30
C LEU A 93 10.78 14.60 -15.32
N SER A 94 10.48 14.85 -14.04
CA SER A 94 11.42 14.71 -12.95
C SER A 94 11.02 13.53 -12.06
N VAL A 95 12.02 12.94 -11.40
CA VAL A 95 11.78 11.92 -10.36
C VAL A 95 11.10 12.50 -9.11
N GLU A 96 11.08 13.83 -8.98
CA GLU A 96 10.38 14.54 -7.90
C GLU A 96 8.89 14.77 -8.21
N ASP A 97 8.45 14.50 -9.44
CA ASP A 97 7.03 14.63 -9.81
C ASP A 97 6.19 13.59 -9.07
N ALA A 98 5.04 13.99 -8.53
CA ALA A 98 4.24 13.21 -7.58
C ALA A 98 3.35 12.12 -8.21
N PHE A 99 3.84 11.43 -9.25
CA PHE A 99 3.20 10.27 -9.86
C PHE A 99 3.82 8.95 -9.37
N ASP A 100 3.08 7.85 -9.47
CA ASP A 100 3.54 6.52 -9.09
C ASP A 100 4.05 5.71 -10.30
N ASP A 101 3.57 6.01 -11.50
CA ASP A 101 4.00 5.39 -12.75
C ASP A 101 3.74 6.31 -13.95
N VAL A 102 4.41 6.04 -15.07
CA VAL A 102 4.26 6.77 -16.34
C VAL A 102 3.72 5.84 -17.40
N VAL A 103 2.79 6.36 -18.21
CA VAL A 103 2.23 5.65 -19.36
C VAL A 103 2.46 6.49 -20.60
N LEU A 104 2.92 5.86 -21.67
CA LEU A 104 3.11 6.54 -22.95
C LEU A 104 1.83 6.49 -23.80
N VAL A 105 1.59 7.57 -24.51
CA VAL A 105 0.56 7.61 -25.55
C VAL A 105 1.20 7.58 -26.93
N PRO A 106 0.58 6.90 -27.92
CA PRO A 106 -0.71 6.21 -27.86
C PRO A 106 -0.70 5.00 -26.93
N TYR A 107 -1.82 4.76 -26.25
CA TYR A 107 -1.92 3.67 -25.28
C TYR A 107 -1.80 2.29 -25.94
N VAL A 108 -1.08 1.40 -25.27
CA VAL A 108 -1.19 -0.05 -25.50
C VAL A 108 -2.15 -0.57 -24.43
N PRO A 109 -3.38 -0.98 -24.81
CA PRO A 109 -4.46 -1.23 -23.82
C PRO A 109 -4.06 -2.22 -22.74
N VAL A 110 -3.46 -3.35 -23.10
CA VAL A 110 -3.03 -4.39 -22.14
C VAL A 110 -1.93 -3.87 -21.21
N GLU A 111 -0.99 -3.06 -21.73
CA GLU A 111 0.06 -2.45 -20.89
C GLU A 111 -0.53 -1.50 -19.85
N LEU A 112 -1.43 -0.60 -20.26
CA LEU A 112 -2.12 0.33 -19.37
C LEU A 112 -2.83 -0.44 -18.25
N TYR A 113 -3.58 -1.48 -18.60
CA TYR A 113 -4.29 -2.31 -17.62
C TYR A 113 -3.34 -2.99 -16.63
N VAL A 114 -2.26 -3.60 -17.12
CA VAL A 114 -1.27 -4.29 -16.27
C VAL A 114 -0.58 -3.30 -15.32
N ARG A 115 -0.23 -2.09 -15.80
CA ARG A 115 0.37 -1.06 -14.93
C ARG A 115 -0.58 -0.64 -13.81
N ILE A 116 -1.84 -0.36 -14.13
CA ILE A 116 -2.86 -0.01 -13.11
C ILE A 116 -3.02 -1.14 -12.09
N ARG A 117 -3.16 -2.39 -12.55
CA ARG A 117 -3.30 -3.55 -11.66
C ARG A 117 -2.07 -3.75 -10.76
N ARG A 118 -0.88 -3.49 -11.29
CA ARG A 118 0.36 -3.58 -10.50
C ARG A 118 0.41 -2.52 -9.41
N GLN A 119 0.00 -1.29 -9.69
CA GLN A 119 -0.03 -0.23 -8.67
C GLN A 119 -1.10 -0.51 -7.60
N GLU A 120 -2.28 -0.98 -8.01
CA GLU A 120 -3.33 -1.41 -7.09
C GLU A 120 -2.83 -2.52 -6.15
N HIS A 121 -2.15 -3.54 -6.72
CA HIS A 121 -1.61 -4.65 -5.93
C HIS A 121 -0.48 -4.21 -4.98
N ARG A 122 0.41 -3.33 -5.44
CA ARG A 122 1.46 -2.75 -4.57
C ARG A 122 0.84 -2.05 -3.37
N LYS A 123 -0.19 -1.22 -3.59
CA LYS A 123 -0.89 -0.53 -2.52
C LYS A 123 -1.53 -1.51 -1.52
N SER A 124 -2.21 -2.55 -2.01
CA SER A 124 -2.77 -3.60 -1.15
C SER A 124 -1.68 -4.32 -0.36
N ALA A 125 -0.57 -4.67 -1.01
CA ALA A 125 0.56 -5.32 -0.35
C ALA A 125 1.19 -4.43 0.74
N PHE A 126 1.37 -3.13 0.48
CA PHE A 126 1.84 -2.19 1.51
C PHE A 126 0.84 -2.03 2.66
N ALA A 127 -0.46 -1.94 2.38
CA ALA A 127 -1.49 -1.89 3.42
C ALA A 127 -1.54 -3.18 4.25
N ASP A 128 -1.37 -4.35 3.61
CA ASP A 128 -1.26 -5.65 4.27
C ASP A 128 0.04 -5.79 5.07
N GLU A 129 1.13 -5.13 4.63
CA GLU A 129 2.39 -5.06 5.38
C GLU A 129 2.30 -4.13 6.59
N GLU A 130 1.49 -3.07 6.52
CA GLU A 130 1.27 -2.13 7.63
C GLU A 130 0.25 -2.63 8.65
N HIS A 131 -0.74 -3.43 8.21
CA HIS A 131 -1.80 -3.97 9.07
C HIS A 131 -1.83 -5.50 9.01
N VAL A 132 -1.40 -6.14 10.06
CA VAL A 132 -1.45 -7.61 10.17
C VAL A 132 -2.63 -8.01 11.06
N LYS A 133 -3.52 -8.85 10.53
CA LYS A 133 -4.67 -9.37 11.28
C LYS A 133 -4.54 -10.87 11.47
N LEU A 134 -4.56 -11.31 12.73
CA LEU A 134 -4.46 -12.71 13.15
C LEU A 134 -5.62 -13.03 14.11
N GLY A 135 -6.75 -13.44 13.56
CA GLY A 135 -7.96 -13.65 14.34
C GLY A 135 -8.38 -12.36 15.07
N PRO A 136 -8.42 -12.36 16.42
CA PRO A 136 -8.78 -11.19 17.23
C PRO A 136 -7.64 -10.17 17.38
N LEU A 137 -6.40 -10.52 17.01
CA LEU A 137 -5.23 -9.65 17.10
C LEU A 137 -5.08 -8.84 15.81
N THR A 138 -4.97 -7.52 15.95
CA THR A 138 -4.64 -6.58 14.87
C THR A 138 -3.35 -5.85 15.24
N ILE A 139 -2.40 -5.80 14.34
CA ILE A 139 -1.12 -5.10 14.50
C ILE A 139 -1.05 -4.03 13.43
N ASP A 140 -1.01 -2.77 13.85
CA ASP A 140 -0.71 -1.62 13.01
C ASP A 140 0.78 -1.32 13.15
N VAL A 141 1.53 -1.63 12.12
CA VAL A 141 3.00 -1.49 12.15
C VAL A 141 3.41 -0.04 11.98
N ALA A 142 2.68 0.72 11.18
CA ALA A 142 2.96 2.14 10.96
C ALA A 142 2.68 2.98 12.22
N ALA A 143 1.58 2.68 12.92
CA ALA A 143 1.25 3.32 14.20
C ALA A 143 2.02 2.73 15.39
N HIS A 144 2.78 1.62 15.21
CA HIS A 144 3.45 0.87 16.28
C HIS A 144 2.48 0.42 17.38
N GLU A 145 1.28 -0.02 17.00
CA GLU A 145 0.22 -0.44 17.90
C GLU A 145 -0.22 -1.89 17.66
N ALA A 146 -0.49 -2.61 18.74
CA ALA A 146 -1.17 -3.90 18.70
C ALA A 146 -2.50 -3.81 19.46
N ARG A 147 -3.55 -4.38 18.91
CA ARG A 147 -4.89 -4.44 19.50
C ARG A 147 -5.41 -5.86 19.52
N LEU A 148 -5.96 -6.26 20.65
CA LEU A 148 -6.61 -7.54 20.85
C LEU A 148 -8.09 -7.29 21.12
N GLU A 149 -8.99 -7.83 20.28
CA GLU A 149 -10.43 -7.55 20.38
C GLU A 149 -10.75 -6.04 20.45
N ASN A 150 -10.01 -5.22 19.69
CA ASN A 150 -10.09 -3.75 19.65
C ASN A 150 -9.47 -3.02 20.88
N GLU A 151 -9.04 -3.72 21.92
CA GLU A 151 -8.34 -3.11 23.05
C GLU A 151 -6.83 -3.04 22.80
N LYS A 152 -6.22 -1.90 23.12
CA LYS A 152 -4.78 -1.69 22.95
C LYS A 152 -4.00 -2.59 23.91
N VAL A 153 -3.03 -3.32 23.35
CA VAL A 153 -2.09 -4.13 24.14
C VAL A 153 -0.81 -3.33 24.36
N ASP A 154 -0.45 -3.13 25.62
CA ASP A 154 0.77 -2.38 25.98
C ASP A 154 2.00 -3.28 25.84
N LEU A 155 2.67 -3.18 24.69
CA LEU A 155 3.89 -3.89 24.35
C LEU A 155 5.09 -2.94 24.40
N THR A 156 6.22 -3.44 24.93
CA THR A 156 7.50 -2.73 24.74
C THR A 156 7.95 -2.82 23.28
N ASN A 157 8.86 -1.93 22.88
CA ASN A 157 9.36 -1.90 21.48
C ASN A 157 9.85 -3.26 20.99
N GLN A 158 10.56 -4.02 21.84
CA GLN A 158 11.08 -5.35 21.47
C GLN A 158 10.00 -6.44 21.45
N GLU A 159 9.02 -6.35 22.33
CA GLU A 159 7.86 -7.25 22.31
C GLU A 159 7.00 -7.02 21.07
N PHE A 160 6.78 -5.74 20.72
CA PHE A 160 6.08 -5.36 19.49
C PHE A 160 6.84 -5.82 18.24
N ALA A 161 8.15 -5.56 18.15
CA ALA A 161 8.98 -5.99 17.03
C ALA A 161 8.96 -7.52 16.84
N LEU A 162 9.07 -8.28 17.94
CA LEU A 162 9.00 -9.74 17.90
C LEU A 162 7.64 -10.25 17.43
N LEU A 163 6.55 -9.71 17.99
CA LEU A 163 5.19 -10.08 17.62
C LEU A 163 4.90 -9.74 16.16
N SER A 164 5.21 -8.52 15.74
CA SER A 164 5.03 -8.04 14.36
C SER A 164 5.82 -8.88 13.36
N PHE A 165 7.07 -9.22 13.68
CA PHE A 165 7.89 -10.06 12.82
C PHE A 165 7.27 -11.46 12.63
N LEU A 166 6.85 -12.11 13.71
CA LEU A 166 6.22 -13.43 13.65
C LEU A 166 4.87 -13.39 12.93
N ALA A 167 4.08 -12.34 13.19
CA ALA A 167 2.75 -12.15 12.63
C ALA A 167 2.76 -11.94 11.11
N ARG A 168 3.81 -11.31 10.58
CA ARG A 168 4.02 -11.15 9.12
C ARG A 168 4.41 -12.46 8.41
N HIS A 169 4.69 -13.52 9.17
CA HIS A 169 5.11 -14.81 8.62
C HIS A 169 4.29 -15.97 9.24
N PRO A 170 2.97 -15.96 9.08
CA PRO A 170 2.11 -16.97 9.70
C PRO A 170 2.47 -18.38 9.22
N GLY A 171 2.42 -19.34 10.12
CA GLY A 171 2.77 -20.75 9.85
C GLY A 171 4.27 -21.04 9.73
N ARG A 172 5.11 -20.05 9.49
CA ARG A 172 6.56 -20.24 9.33
C ARG A 172 7.27 -20.35 10.67
N VAL A 173 8.09 -21.39 10.82
CA VAL A 173 8.91 -21.60 12.03
C VAL A 173 10.21 -20.83 11.91
N PHE A 174 10.57 -20.09 12.97
CA PHE A 174 11.86 -19.41 13.12
C PHE A 174 12.61 -19.96 14.30
N THR A 175 13.90 -20.21 14.14
CA THR A 175 14.76 -20.59 15.27
C THR A 175 14.97 -19.41 16.19
N ARG A 176 15.36 -19.69 17.44
CA ARG A 176 15.68 -18.63 18.41
C ARG A 176 16.80 -17.71 17.93
N GLN A 177 17.79 -18.28 17.24
CA GLN A 177 18.89 -17.51 16.67
C GLN A 177 18.42 -16.60 15.55
N GLN A 178 17.59 -17.11 14.62
CA GLN A 178 17.00 -16.29 13.56
C GLN A 178 16.15 -15.14 14.10
N LEU A 179 15.35 -15.39 15.14
CA LEU A 179 14.56 -14.33 15.78
C LEU A 179 15.44 -13.30 16.47
N LEU A 180 16.52 -13.74 17.14
CA LEU A 180 17.47 -12.83 17.76
C LEU A 180 18.10 -11.89 16.73
N GLU A 181 18.61 -12.42 15.64
CA GLU A 181 19.26 -11.65 14.56
C GLU A 181 18.26 -10.70 13.86
N ARG A 182 17.02 -11.16 13.61
CA ARG A 182 16.01 -10.38 12.88
C ARG A 182 15.37 -9.28 13.69
N VAL A 183 15.21 -9.48 15.01
CA VAL A 183 14.48 -8.56 15.88
C VAL A 183 15.42 -7.67 16.70
N TRP A 184 16.59 -8.19 17.10
CA TRP A 184 17.57 -7.44 17.89
C TRP A 184 18.78 -6.98 17.08
N GLY A 185 18.97 -7.53 15.88
CA GLY A 185 20.11 -7.23 15.02
C GLY A 185 21.25 -8.24 15.15
N VAL A 186 22.10 -8.29 14.10
CA VAL A 186 23.23 -9.23 14.02
C VAL A 186 24.32 -8.95 15.06
N ASP A 187 24.43 -7.71 15.53
CA ASP A 187 25.44 -7.27 16.49
C ASP A 187 24.97 -7.36 17.95
N TYR A 188 23.83 -8.02 18.18
CA TYR A 188 23.31 -8.16 19.54
C TYR A 188 24.06 -9.27 20.32
N TYR A 189 24.75 -8.89 21.37
CA TYR A 189 25.57 -9.77 22.21
C TYR A 189 24.80 -10.63 23.22
N GLY A 190 23.47 -10.52 23.30
CA GLY A 190 22.63 -11.31 24.20
C GLY A 190 22.42 -12.73 23.68
N GLY A 191 22.21 -13.68 24.60
CA GLY A 191 21.92 -15.06 24.25
C GLY A 191 20.50 -15.29 23.74
N SER A 192 20.28 -16.40 23.03
CA SER A 192 18.98 -16.79 22.47
C SER A 192 17.83 -16.93 23.50
N ARG A 193 18.17 -17.05 24.78
CA ARG A 193 17.20 -17.00 25.88
C ARG A 193 16.44 -15.66 25.98
N THR A 194 16.99 -14.57 25.43
CA THR A 194 16.31 -13.29 25.32
C THR A 194 14.99 -13.43 24.57
N VAL A 195 14.97 -14.22 23.51
CA VAL A 195 13.75 -14.50 22.74
C VAL A 195 12.70 -15.20 23.60
N ASP A 196 13.09 -16.22 24.39
CA ASP A 196 12.16 -16.96 25.24
C ASP A 196 11.50 -16.06 26.28
N ILE A 197 12.28 -15.13 26.86
CA ILE A 197 11.77 -14.16 27.85
C ILE A 197 10.73 -13.23 27.19
N HIS A 198 11.01 -12.70 26.00
CA HIS A 198 10.10 -11.79 25.32
C HIS A 198 8.85 -12.52 24.80
N VAL A 199 8.97 -13.74 24.27
CA VAL A 199 7.80 -14.58 23.94
C VAL A 199 6.92 -14.80 25.18
N ARG A 200 7.52 -15.12 26.32
CA ARG A 200 6.74 -15.29 27.57
C ARG A 200 6.00 -14.01 27.95
N ARG A 201 6.64 -12.83 27.86
CA ARG A 201 6.02 -11.54 28.18
C ARG A 201 4.87 -11.21 27.22
N VAL A 202 5.07 -11.41 25.92
CA VAL A 202 4.02 -11.23 24.90
C VAL A 202 2.83 -12.13 25.21
N ARG A 203 3.05 -13.42 25.50
CA ARG A 203 2.00 -14.37 25.88
C ARG A 203 1.22 -13.93 27.09
N MET A 204 1.91 -13.43 28.12
CA MET A 204 1.24 -12.92 29.33
C MET A 204 0.31 -11.75 29.03
N LYS A 205 0.68 -10.89 28.07
CA LYS A 205 -0.10 -9.71 27.67
C LYS A 205 -1.26 -10.06 26.73
N LEU A 206 -1.12 -11.09 25.89
CA LEU A 206 -2.17 -11.58 24.99
C LEU A 206 -3.11 -12.61 25.64
N GLY A 207 -2.73 -13.20 26.76
CA GLY A 207 -3.55 -14.15 27.50
C GLY A 207 -3.91 -15.40 26.69
N SER A 208 -5.18 -15.81 26.78
CA SER A 208 -5.70 -17.01 26.10
C SER A 208 -5.76 -16.88 24.58
N LEU A 209 -5.66 -15.67 24.04
CA LEU A 209 -5.73 -15.37 22.60
C LEU A 209 -4.35 -15.29 21.93
N ASP A 210 -3.28 -15.69 22.65
CA ASP A 210 -1.91 -15.73 22.13
C ASP A 210 -1.79 -16.62 20.89
N PRO A 211 -1.36 -16.08 19.73
CA PRO A 211 -1.20 -16.84 18.51
C PRO A 211 0.16 -17.54 18.40
N ILE A 212 1.11 -17.27 19.31
CA ILE A 212 2.47 -17.79 19.21
C ILE A 212 2.51 -19.26 19.66
N GLU A 213 3.01 -20.13 18.80
CA GLU A 213 3.26 -21.53 19.08
C GLU A 213 4.74 -21.83 19.29
N THR A 214 5.03 -22.68 20.28
CA THR A 214 6.40 -23.20 20.49
C THR A 214 6.61 -24.47 19.69
N VAL A 215 7.59 -24.46 18.81
CA VAL A 215 8.09 -25.67 18.14
C VAL A 215 9.27 -26.21 18.97
N ARG A 216 9.01 -27.29 19.73
CA ARG A 216 9.99 -27.85 20.67
C ARG A 216 11.32 -28.18 19.99
N GLY A 217 12.43 -27.81 20.60
CA GLY A 217 13.78 -28.02 20.06
C GLY A 217 14.18 -27.08 18.93
N VAL A 218 13.25 -26.29 18.35
CA VAL A 218 13.51 -25.40 17.21
C VAL A 218 13.34 -23.92 17.58
N GLY A 219 12.12 -23.48 17.87
CA GLY A 219 11.85 -22.06 18.08
C GLY A 219 10.37 -21.76 18.14
N TYR A 220 9.94 -20.74 17.41
CA TYR A 220 8.58 -20.20 17.47
C TYR A 220 7.99 -19.95 16.10
N LYS A 221 6.66 -20.01 16.01
CA LYS A 221 5.85 -19.55 14.87
C LYS A 221 4.56 -18.92 15.38
N VAL A 222 3.85 -18.25 14.49
CA VAL A 222 2.46 -17.84 14.72
C VAL A 222 1.55 -18.79 13.94
N ARG A 223 0.40 -19.13 14.52
CA ARG A 223 -0.66 -19.89 13.84
C ARG A 223 -1.08 -19.15 12.56
N SER A 224 -1.34 -19.89 11.50
CA SER A 224 -1.94 -19.40 10.27
C SER A 224 -3.45 -19.30 10.40
#